data_98ba8edd59e809a3a4e1a5b816f1180b
#
_entry.id   98ba8edd59e809a3a4e1a5b816f1180b
#
_cell.length_a   1.000
_cell.length_b   1.000
_cell.length_c   1.000
_cell.angle_alpha   90.00
_cell.angle_beta   90.00
_cell.angle_gamma   90.00
#
_symmetry.space_group_name_H-M   'P 1'
#
loop_
_entity.id
_entity.type
_entity.pdbx_description
1 polymer ?
#
loop_
_entity_poly.entity_id
_entity_poly.type
_entity_poly.pdbx_seq_one_letter_code
_entity_poly.pdbx_strand_id
1 'polypeptide(L)'
;GKIIIACLKQMMGAALGASIEGTYADVVDTKPTTSKMPFMTILDEYGYYAVKGSAVMPAQARSLGFSMIFAGQDLPAFEKASKEEAASIVANCNIKICMKLEDPDTTYALFEKSAGEALTSSVTSVELQSGMMGAGYVPNRSANVAFNKRINVRDLKDQGAGEAHILFKSSLVRGKMFYANPPKPQYIR
;
A
#
# COMPACT_ATOMS: atom_id res chain seq x y z
N GLY A 1 21.91 -3.26 7.30
CA GLY A 1 20.75 -3.14 6.40
C GLY A 1 21.15 -3.35 4.94
N LYS A 2 21.97 -2.49 4.35
CA LYS A 2 22.31 -2.57 2.90
C LYS A 2 22.92 -3.90 2.46
N ILE A 3 23.79 -4.50 3.28
CA ILE A 3 24.37 -5.82 2.99
C ILE A 3 23.27 -6.90 2.97
N ILE A 4 22.33 -6.85 3.90
CA ILE A 4 21.21 -7.81 3.97
C ILE A 4 20.36 -7.72 2.70
N ILE A 5 20.05 -6.52 2.22
CA ILE A 5 19.31 -6.32 0.97
C ILE A 5 20.08 -6.88 -0.23
N ALA A 6 21.39 -6.66 -0.28
CA ALA A 6 22.24 -7.24 -1.34
C ALA A 6 22.24 -8.77 -1.31
N CYS A 7 22.38 -9.37 -0.13
CA CYS A 7 22.31 -10.83 0.05
C CYS A 7 20.92 -11.38 -0.32
N LEU A 8 19.83 -10.70 0.09
CA LEU A 8 18.47 -11.08 -0.27
C LEU A 8 18.27 -11.05 -1.79
N LYS A 9 18.72 -9.99 -2.46
CA LYS A 9 18.68 -9.89 -3.92
C LYS A 9 19.45 -11.01 -4.61
N GLN A 10 20.64 -11.34 -4.10
CA GLN A 10 21.45 -12.44 -4.62
C GLN A 10 20.76 -13.79 -4.42
N MET A 11 20.17 -14.03 -3.25
CA MET A 11 19.40 -15.24 -2.95
C MET A 11 18.18 -15.37 -3.87
N MET A 12 17.46 -14.29 -4.11
CA MET A 12 16.33 -14.27 -5.07
C MET A 12 16.81 -14.59 -6.48
N GLY A 13 17.95 -14.02 -6.91
CA GLY A 13 18.56 -14.33 -8.22
C GLY A 13 18.95 -15.78 -8.37
N ALA A 14 19.54 -16.37 -7.34
CA ALA A 14 19.90 -17.80 -7.33
C ALA A 14 18.67 -18.73 -7.43
N ALA A 15 17.50 -18.27 -6.92
CA ALA A 15 16.25 -19.02 -7.01
C ALA A 15 15.63 -19.07 -8.44
N LEU A 16 16.16 -18.31 -9.39
CA LEU A 16 15.75 -18.41 -10.82
C LEU A 16 16.11 -19.75 -11.46
N GLY A 17 17.00 -20.51 -10.85
CA GLY A 17 17.48 -21.82 -11.32
C GLY A 17 18.73 -21.73 -12.18
N ALA A 18 19.51 -22.81 -12.17
CA ALA A 18 20.79 -22.92 -12.88
C ALA A 18 20.62 -23.42 -14.32
N SER A 19 19.53 -24.09 -14.65
CA SER A 19 19.26 -24.67 -15.97
C SER A 19 18.14 -23.93 -16.68
N ILE A 20 18.37 -23.59 -17.94
CA ILE A 20 17.41 -22.91 -18.83
C ILE A 20 16.69 -23.93 -19.73
N GLU A 21 17.34 -25.08 -19.97
CA GLU A 21 16.86 -26.15 -20.86
C GLU A 21 16.77 -27.47 -20.10
N GLY A 22 15.76 -28.26 -20.40
CA GLY A 22 15.51 -29.56 -19.80
C GLY A 22 14.02 -29.93 -19.84
N THR A 23 13.67 -31.04 -19.15
CA THR A 23 12.26 -31.40 -18.97
C THR A 23 11.60 -30.47 -17.96
N TYR A 24 10.27 -30.36 -17.99
CA TYR A 24 9.52 -29.55 -17.02
C TYR A 24 9.85 -29.94 -15.58
N ALA A 25 9.97 -31.25 -15.32
CA ALA A 25 10.34 -31.77 -14.01
C ALA A 25 11.75 -31.30 -13.56
N ASP A 26 12.72 -31.26 -14.48
CA ASP A 26 14.08 -30.86 -14.17
C ASP A 26 14.24 -29.36 -13.99
N VAL A 27 13.49 -28.56 -14.77
CA VAL A 27 13.67 -27.10 -14.82
C VAL A 27 12.71 -26.36 -13.89
N VAL A 28 11.48 -26.86 -13.71
CA VAL A 28 10.44 -26.17 -12.96
C VAL A 28 10.24 -26.77 -11.56
N ASP A 29 10.06 -28.07 -11.47
CA ASP A 29 9.74 -28.73 -10.20
C ASP A 29 10.92 -28.76 -9.21
N THR A 30 12.15 -28.68 -9.72
CA THR A 30 13.36 -28.61 -8.90
C THR A 30 13.71 -27.21 -8.42
N LYS A 31 13.01 -26.17 -8.88
CA LYS A 31 13.27 -24.79 -8.43
C LYS A 31 12.98 -24.65 -6.93
N PRO A 32 13.85 -23.93 -6.18
CA PRO A 32 13.62 -23.66 -4.76
C PRO A 32 12.31 -22.89 -4.48
N THR A 33 11.70 -22.31 -5.55
CA THR A 33 10.49 -21.49 -5.50
C THR A 33 9.18 -22.27 -5.55
N THR A 34 9.22 -23.60 -5.67
CA THR A 34 8.02 -24.48 -5.70
C THR A 34 7.37 -24.67 -4.32
N SER A 35 7.83 -23.97 -3.29
CA SER A 35 7.20 -24.02 -1.96
C SER A 35 5.74 -23.54 -2.03
N LYS A 36 4.83 -24.30 -1.38
CA LYS A 36 3.42 -23.92 -1.22
C LYS A 36 3.23 -22.63 -0.42
N MET A 37 4.18 -22.28 0.44
CA MET A 37 4.18 -21.10 1.28
C MET A 37 5.26 -20.14 0.79
N PRO A 38 4.93 -18.88 0.47
CA PRO A 38 5.92 -17.91 0.06
C PRO A 38 6.85 -17.57 1.24
N PHE A 39 8.12 -17.31 0.94
CA PHE A 39 9.05 -16.76 1.92
C PHE A 39 8.67 -15.29 2.21
N MET A 40 8.22 -15.03 3.43
CA MET A 40 7.82 -13.69 3.83
C MET A 40 9.02 -12.85 4.22
N THR A 41 9.21 -11.72 3.56
CA THR A 41 10.25 -10.74 3.84
C THR A 41 9.62 -9.44 4.30
N ILE A 42 9.91 -9.02 5.52
CA ILE A 42 9.42 -7.77 6.10
C ILE A 42 10.59 -6.80 6.19
N LEU A 43 10.49 -5.69 5.48
CA LEU A 43 11.50 -4.63 5.41
C LEU A 43 10.95 -3.39 6.13
N ASP A 44 11.08 -3.41 7.46
CA ASP A 44 10.69 -2.30 8.31
C ASP A 44 11.71 -1.16 8.23
N GLU A 45 11.22 0.08 8.27
CA GLU A 45 12.04 1.31 8.12
C GLU A 45 12.93 1.26 6.86
N TYR A 46 12.36 0.77 5.74
CA TYR A 46 13.09 0.52 4.49
C TYR A 46 13.91 1.71 4.01
N GLY A 47 13.44 2.94 4.21
CA GLY A 47 14.13 4.16 3.79
C GLY A 47 15.57 4.29 4.31
N TYR A 48 15.89 3.71 5.46
CA TYR A 48 17.25 3.80 6.03
C TYR A 48 18.28 2.93 5.33
N TYR A 49 17.83 1.90 4.63
CA TYR A 49 18.74 0.95 3.98
C TYR A 49 18.37 0.65 2.51
N ALA A 50 17.55 1.50 1.93
CA ALA A 50 17.23 1.46 0.51
C ALA A 50 18.51 1.52 -0.33
N VAL A 51 18.60 0.69 -1.36
CA VAL A 51 19.74 0.59 -2.28
C VAL A 51 19.25 0.61 -3.71
N LYS A 52 20.07 1.12 -4.62
CA LYS A 52 19.80 1.08 -6.07
C LYS A 52 19.70 -0.36 -6.55
N GLY A 53 18.76 -0.62 -7.45
CA GLY A 53 18.49 -1.94 -7.99
C GLY A 53 17.61 -2.82 -7.09
N SER A 54 17.06 -2.29 -5.98
CA SER A 54 16.15 -3.05 -5.11
C SER A 54 14.74 -3.18 -5.67
N ALA A 55 14.34 -2.33 -6.59
CA ALA A 55 13.03 -2.38 -7.24
C ALA A 55 12.79 -3.66 -8.05
N VAL A 56 13.84 -4.35 -8.44
CA VAL A 56 13.76 -5.66 -9.10
C VAL A 56 13.16 -6.73 -8.18
N MET A 57 13.39 -6.62 -6.87
CA MET A 57 12.90 -7.62 -5.90
C MET A 57 11.37 -7.73 -5.88
N PRO A 58 10.59 -6.66 -5.64
CA PRO A 58 9.12 -6.77 -5.65
C PRO A 58 8.57 -7.11 -7.03
N ALA A 59 9.24 -6.71 -8.11
CA ALA A 59 8.82 -7.04 -9.47
C ALA A 59 8.88 -8.54 -9.76
N GLN A 60 9.87 -9.23 -9.20
CA GLN A 60 10.11 -10.67 -9.39
C GLN A 60 9.66 -11.54 -8.21
N ALA A 61 9.33 -10.96 -7.07
CA ALA A 61 9.05 -11.67 -5.83
C ALA A 61 8.05 -12.82 -6.01
N ARG A 62 6.96 -12.57 -6.72
CA ARG A 62 5.91 -13.57 -6.95
C ARG A 62 6.43 -14.82 -7.66
N SER A 63 7.19 -14.66 -8.73
CA SER A 63 7.72 -15.79 -9.51
C SER A 63 8.84 -16.54 -8.78
N LEU A 64 9.44 -15.90 -7.78
CA LEU A 64 10.52 -16.45 -6.96
C LEU A 64 10.03 -17.02 -5.62
N GLY A 65 8.70 -17.05 -5.40
CA GLY A 65 8.13 -17.58 -4.17
C GLY A 65 8.32 -16.66 -2.94
N PHE A 66 8.49 -15.35 -3.15
CA PHE A 66 8.61 -14.36 -2.07
C PHE A 66 7.34 -13.54 -1.92
N SER A 67 7.01 -13.20 -0.67
CA SER A 67 6.03 -12.17 -0.30
C SER A 67 6.76 -11.05 0.42
N MET A 68 6.69 -9.83 -0.10
CA MET A 68 7.47 -8.71 0.42
C MET A 68 6.56 -7.64 1.03
N ILE A 69 6.94 -7.18 2.21
CA ILE A 69 6.31 -6.06 2.92
C ILE A 69 7.36 -4.97 3.10
N PHE A 70 7.10 -3.79 2.56
CA PHE A 70 7.91 -2.61 2.76
C PHE A 70 7.19 -1.67 3.71
N ALA A 71 7.80 -1.32 4.82
CA ALA A 71 7.26 -0.37 5.77
C ALA A 71 8.19 0.84 5.93
N GLY A 72 7.61 1.98 6.23
CA GLY A 72 8.34 3.23 6.47
C GLY A 72 7.38 4.34 6.86
N GLN A 73 7.93 5.47 7.28
CA GLN A 73 7.15 6.58 7.83
C GLN A 73 6.45 7.42 6.74
N ASP A 74 7.16 7.67 5.65
CA ASP A 74 6.71 8.52 4.55
C ASP A 74 7.34 8.12 3.21
N LEU A 75 6.78 8.60 2.11
CA LEU A 75 7.31 8.34 0.77
C LEU A 75 8.69 8.99 0.55
N PRO A 76 8.96 10.23 1.01
CA PRO A 76 10.30 10.81 0.92
C PRO A 76 11.41 9.95 1.50
N ALA A 77 11.13 9.19 2.57
CA ALA A 77 12.10 8.25 3.14
C ALA A 77 12.44 7.11 2.17
N PHE A 78 11.45 6.60 1.44
CA PHE A 78 11.66 5.58 0.38
C PHE A 78 12.46 6.15 -0.78
N GLU A 79 12.28 7.42 -1.12
CA GLU A 79 12.91 8.09 -2.24
C GLU A 79 14.38 8.47 -2.00
N LYS A 80 14.89 8.32 -0.78
CA LYS A 80 16.29 8.69 -0.42
C LYS A 80 17.35 8.04 -1.30
N ALA A 81 17.11 6.81 -1.77
CA ALA A 81 18.07 6.13 -2.65
C ALA A 81 17.86 6.50 -4.12
N SER A 82 16.62 6.55 -4.57
CA SER A 82 16.18 6.96 -5.91
C SER A 82 14.66 7.07 -5.95
N LYS A 83 14.15 8.11 -6.58
CA LYS A 83 12.71 8.32 -6.80
C LYS A 83 12.13 7.25 -7.74
N GLU A 84 12.87 6.89 -8.77
CA GLU A 84 12.47 5.90 -9.77
C GLU A 84 12.33 4.51 -9.12
N GLU A 85 13.27 4.15 -8.26
CA GLU A 85 13.24 2.90 -7.49
C GLU A 85 12.03 2.86 -6.54
N ALA A 86 11.81 3.93 -5.79
CA ALA A 86 10.65 4.05 -4.89
C ALA A 86 9.34 3.93 -5.66
N ALA A 87 9.20 4.64 -6.78
CA ALA A 87 8.02 4.58 -7.64
C ALA A 87 7.79 3.14 -8.16
N SER A 88 8.85 2.45 -8.58
CA SER A 88 8.77 1.06 -9.03
C SER A 88 8.36 0.11 -7.91
N ILE A 89 8.90 0.26 -6.70
CA ILE A 89 8.49 -0.54 -5.53
C ILE A 89 7.01 -0.33 -5.25
N VAL A 90 6.56 0.92 -5.16
CA VAL A 90 5.16 1.27 -4.90
C VAL A 90 4.22 0.72 -5.97
N ALA A 91 4.62 0.77 -7.25
CA ALA A 91 3.84 0.23 -8.37
C ALA A 91 3.67 -1.29 -8.28
N ASN A 92 4.69 -2.01 -7.82
CA ASN A 92 4.66 -3.47 -7.68
C ASN A 92 3.98 -3.95 -6.38
N CYS A 93 3.71 -3.05 -5.42
CA CYS A 93 2.96 -3.39 -4.21
C CYS A 93 1.45 -3.38 -4.50
N ASN A 94 0.83 -4.55 -4.49
CA ASN A 94 -0.61 -4.71 -4.74
C ASN A 94 -1.49 -4.16 -3.61
N ILE A 95 -1.01 -4.21 -2.38
CA ILE A 95 -1.69 -3.70 -1.20
C ILE A 95 -0.89 -2.50 -0.69
N LYS A 96 -1.58 -1.38 -0.47
CA LYS A 96 -1.02 -0.19 0.14
C LYS A 96 -1.80 0.13 1.40
N ILE A 97 -1.11 0.28 2.52
CA ILE A 97 -1.70 0.55 3.83
C ILE A 97 -1.18 1.90 4.30
N CYS A 98 -2.08 2.83 4.56
CA CYS A 98 -1.76 4.12 5.14
C CYS A 98 -2.36 4.19 6.54
N MET A 99 -1.50 4.26 7.53
CA MET A 99 -1.86 4.60 8.91
C MET A 99 -1.84 6.13 9.07
N LYS A 100 -1.81 6.64 10.30
CA LYS A 100 -1.78 8.08 10.54
C LYS A 100 -0.66 8.74 9.74
N LEU A 101 -1.01 9.79 8.98
CA LEU A 101 -0.12 10.47 8.07
C LEU A 101 0.18 11.89 8.54
N GLU A 102 1.46 12.24 8.60
CA GLU A 102 1.89 13.61 8.91
C GLU A 102 2.37 14.38 7.66
N ASP A 103 2.83 13.67 6.60
CA ASP A 103 3.21 14.29 5.32
C ASP A 103 1.97 14.57 4.45
N PRO A 104 1.57 15.86 4.29
CA PRO A 104 0.37 16.23 3.52
C PRO A 104 0.61 16.27 2.00
N ASP A 105 1.85 16.22 1.56
CA ASP A 105 2.21 16.45 0.16
C ASP A 105 2.42 15.16 -0.61
N THR A 106 3.61 14.59 -0.53
CA THR A 106 4.03 13.48 -1.40
C THR A 106 3.33 12.18 -1.06
N THR A 107 3.30 11.80 0.22
CA THR A 107 2.66 10.55 0.66
C THR A 107 1.14 10.64 0.51
N TYR A 108 0.54 11.78 0.89
CA TYR A 108 -0.89 11.99 0.67
C TYR A 108 -1.26 11.89 -0.81
N ALA A 109 -0.52 12.58 -1.70
CA ALA A 109 -0.80 12.56 -3.13
C ALA A 109 -0.73 11.15 -3.73
N LEU A 110 0.17 10.29 -3.22
CA LEU A 110 0.22 8.88 -3.62
C LEU A 110 -1.09 8.15 -3.29
N PHE A 111 -1.57 8.27 -2.06
CA PHE A 111 -2.80 7.59 -1.62
C PHE A 111 -4.04 8.17 -2.28
N GLU A 112 -4.14 9.50 -2.42
CA GLU A 112 -5.23 10.18 -3.12
C GLU A 112 -5.37 9.69 -4.56
N LYS A 113 -4.27 9.74 -5.33
CA LYS A 113 -4.25 9.28 -6.72
C LYS A 113 -4.54 7.78 -6.85
N SER A 114 -4.04 6.98 -5.92
CA SER A 114 -4.28 5.53 -5.91
C SER A 114 -5.72 5.17 -5.55
N ALA A 115 -6.37 5.95 -4.69
CA ALA A 115 -7.77 5.76 -4.32
C ALA A 115 -8.74 6.23 -5.42
N GLY A 116 -8.35 7.25 -6.20
CA GLY A 116 -9.16 7.83 -7.25
C GLY A 116 -10.36 8.60 -6.73
N GLU A 117 -11.34 8.79 -7.62
CA GLU A 117 -12.56 9.54 -7.36
C GLU A 117 -13.79 8.64 -7.38
N ALA A 118 -14.84 9.05 -6.70
CA ALA A 118 -16.14 8.40 -6.73
C ALA A 118 -17.21 9.41 -7.14
N LEU A 119 -18.18 8.92 -7.90
CA LEU A 119 -19.35 9.69 -8.24
C LEU A 119 -20.26 9.80 -7.00
N THR A 120 -20.47 11.02 -6.53
CA THR A 120 -21.35 11.29 -5.39
C THR A 120 -22.43 12.27 -5.78
N SER A 121 -23.65 12.04 -5.28
CA SER A 121 -24.74 12.98 -5.40
C SER A 121 -24.83 13.85 -4.14
N SER A 122 -24.82 15.16 -4.32
CA SER A 122 -25.03 16.10 -3.23
C SER A 122 -26.23 16.98 -3.51
N VAL A 123 -27.03 17.25 -2.48
CA VAL A 123 -28.09 18.23 -2.55
C VAL A 123 -27.45 19.63 -2.45
N THR A 124 -27.59 20.44 -3.50
CA THR A 124 -26.79 21.66 -3.65
C THR A 124 -27.44 22.88 -2.98
N SER A 125 -28.75 22.87 -2.71
CA SER A 125 -29.43 24.01 -2.11
C SER A 125 -30.66 23.57 -1.32
N VAL A 126 -30.97 24.36 -0.31
CA VAL A 126 -32.20 24.31 0.47
C VAL A 126 -32.93 25.62 0.16
N GLU A 127 -34.10 25.55 -0.41
CA GLU A 127 -34.91 26.74 -0.67
C GLU A 127 -35.83 27.04 0.50
N LEU A 128 -35.91 28.33 0.85
CA LEU A 128 -36.87 28.82 1.83
C LEU A 128 -38.23 28.97 1.14
N GLN A 129 -39.13 28.06 1.41
CA GLN A 129 -40.50 28.18 0.92
C GLN A 129 -41.34 28.92 1.97
N SER A 130 -41.67 30.17 1.65
CA SER A 130 -42.55 31.00 2.46
C SER A 130 -44.00 30.71 2.07
N GLY A 131 -44.71 29.98 2.92
CA GLY A 131 -46.12 29.71 2.76
C GLY A 131 -46.93 30.55 3.75
N MET A 132 -48.26 30.68 3.52
CA MET A 132 -49.20 31.49 4.32
C MET A 132 -49.32 31.05 5.80
N MET A 133 -48.68 29.88 6.17
CA MET A 133 -48.64 29.33 7.52
C MET A 133 -47.22 29.20 8.12
N GLY A 134 -46.22 29.88 7.55
CA GLY A 134 -44.85 29.87 8.08
C GLY A 134 -43.80 29.57 7.01
N ALA A 135 -42.55 29.98 7.30
CA ALA A 135 -41.40 29.68 6.43
C ALA A 135 -40.80 28.32 6.82
N GLY A 136 -40.75 27.41 5.85
CA GLY A 136 -40.09 26.10 6.01
C GLY A 136 -38.96 25.93 5.02
N TYR A 137 -37.88 25.23 5.41
CA TYR A 137 -36.81 24.83 4.51
C TYR A 137 -37.19 23.54 3.79
N VAL A 138 -37.24 23.59 2.46
CA VAL A 138 -37.50 22.41 1.64
C VAL A 138 -36.25 22.10 0.84
N PRO A 139 -35.74 20.87 0.88
CA PRO A 139 -34.61 20.49 0.06
C PRO A 139 -34.97 20.59 -1.42
N ASN A 140 -34.15 21.32 -2.17
CA ASN A 140 -34.33 21.38 -3.61
C ASN A 140 -34.13 19.99 -4.20
N ARG A 141 -35.05 19.55 -5.08
CA ARG A 141 -35.01 18.20 -5.70
C ARG A 141 -33.89 18.03 -6.74
N SER A 142 -33.10 19.06 -7.02
CA SER A 142 -31.94 18.94 -7.91
C SER A 142 -30.76 18.36 -7.16
N ALA A 143 -30.41 17.12 -7.47
CA ALA A 143 -29.18 16.51 -7.03
C ALA A 143 -28.06 16.86 -8.03
N ASN A 144 -26.98 17.46 -7.54
CA ASN A 144 -25.81 17.67 -8.36
C ASN A 144 -24.90 16.43 -8.22
N VAL A 145 -24.58 15.82 -9.36
CA VAL A 145 -23.70 14.64 -9.39
C VAL A 145 -22.30 15.11 -9.74
N ALA A 146 -21.36 14.93 -8.84
CA ALA A 146 -19.97 15.34 -9.02
C ALA A 146 -18.99 14.23 -8.64
N PHE A 147 -17.82 14.23 -9.29
CA PHE A 147 -16.72 13.39 -8.88
C PHE A 147 -16.05 13.99 -7.65
N ASN A 148 -15.98 13.22 -6.59
CA ASN A 148 -15.31 13.60 -5.36
C ASN A 148 -14.19 12.64 -5.02
N LYS A 149 -13.10 13.15 -4.44
CA LYS A 149 -11.98 12.36 -3.96
C LYS A 149 -12.44 11.36 -2.91
N ARG A 150 -12.00 10.11 -3.04
CA ARG A 150 -12.36 9.03 -2.09
C ARG A 150 -11.63 9.13 -0.76
N ILE A 151 -10.50 9.84 -0.73
CA ILE A 151 -9.69 10.09 0.46
C ILE A 151 -9.38 11.59 0.52
N ASN A 152 -9.61 12.19 1.69
CA ASN A 152 -9.20 13.54 2.01
C ASN A 152 -8.01 13.53 2.95
N VAL A 153 -7.24 14.62 2.96
CA VAL A 153 -6.10 14.82 3.87
C VAL A 153 -6.49 14.59 5.34
N ARG A 154 -7.68 15.07 5.73
CA ARG A 154 -8.20 14.89 7.10
C ARG A 154 -8.43 13.42 7.43
N ASP A 155 -8.97 12.65 6.50
CA ASP A 155 -9.22 11.21 6.69
C ASP A 155 -7.95 10.47 7.11
N LEU A 156 -6.78 10.88 6.61
CA LEU A 156 -5.50 10.25 6.94
C LEU A 156 -4.83 10.84 8.18
N LYS A 157 -5.00 12.15 8.44
CA LYS A 157 -4.45 12.82 9.62
C LYS A 157 -5.19 12.50 10.92
N ASP A 158 -6.51 12.38 10.84
CA ASP A 158 -7.36 12.17 12.01
C ASP A 158 -7.46 10.70 12.43
N GLN A 159 -6.73 9.80 11.75
CA GLN A 159 -6.68 8.39 12.13
C GLN A 159 -6.15 8.19 13.54
N GLY A 160 -6.88 7.41 14.35
CA GLY A 160 -6.46 6.99 15.66
C GLY A 160 -5.43 5.87 15.62
N ALA A 161 -4.94 5.48 16.81
CA ALA A 161 -3.99 4.38 16.93
C ALA A 161 -4.58 3.07 16.35
N GLY A 162 -3.85 2.48 15.42
CA GLY A 162 -4.23 1.25 14.74
C GLY A 162 -5.24 1.42 13.61
N GLU A 163 -5.78 2.60 13.36
CA GLU A 163 -6.64 2.84 12.20
C GLU A 163 -5.81 2.95 10.93
N ALA A 164 -6.35 2.45 9.83
CA ALA A 164 -5.67 2.43 8.55
C ALA A 164 -6.63 2.50 7.36
N HIS A 165 -6.18 3.14 6.29
CA HIS A 165 -6.78 3.03 4.97
C HIS A 165 -6.01 2.00 4.15
N ILE A 166 -6.70 1.00 3.67
CA ILE A 166 -6.13 -0.12 2.92
C ILE A 166 -6.63 -0.04 1.48
N LEU A 167 -5.69 0.11 0.56
CA LEU A 167 -5.94 0.08 -0.87
C LEU A 167 -5.54 -1.28 -1.44
N PHE A 168 -6.47 -1.95 -2.09
CA PHE A 168 -6.22 -3.16 -2.85
C PHE A 168 -6.92 -3.06 -4.20
N LYS A 169 -6.14 -2.93 -5.27
CA LYS A 169 -6.64 -2.62 -6.62
C LYS A 169 -7.49 -1.34 -6.58
N SER A 170 -8.77 -1.43 -6.98
CA SER A 170 -9.74 -0.32 -6.94
C SER A 170 -10.50 -0.22 -5.61
N SER A 171 -10.30 -1.16 -4.70
CA SER A 171 -11.00 -1.19 -3.42
C SER A 171 -10.27 -0.37 -2.37
N LEU A 172 -11.03 0.49 -1.68
CA LEU A 172 -10.58 1.23 -0.52
C LEU A 172 -11.36 0.75 0.69
N VAL A 173 -10.65 0.28 1.71
CA VAL A 173 -11.23 -0.19 2.97
C VAL A 173 -10.63 0.62 4.12
N ARG A 174 -11.49 1.13 5.00
CA ARG A 174 -11.08 1.69 6.29
C ARG A 174 -11.14 0.58 7.33
N GLY A 175 -10.04 0.33 8.01
CA GLY A 175 -9.92 -0.75 8.97
C GLY A 175 -9.23 -0.32 10.24
N LYS A 176 -9.39 -1.14 11.26
CA LYS A 176 -8.64 -1.01 12.51
C LYS A 176 -7.80 -2.26 12.71
N MET A 177 -6.50 -2.07 12.81
CA MET A 177 -5.55 -3.14 13.09
C MET A 177 -5.65 -3.53 14.57
N PHE A 178 -5.52 -4.80 14.87
CA PHE A 178 -5.46 -5.26 16.26
C PHE A 178 -4.04 -5.09 16.81
N TYR A 179 -3.96 -4.83 18.10
CA TYR A 179 -2.68 -4.83 18.80
C TYR A 179 -2.30 -6.27 19.17
N ALA A 180 -1.26 -6.78 18.53
CA ALA A 180 -0.67 -8.06 18.91
C ALA A 180 0.24 -7.85 20.12
N ASN A 181 -0.07 -8.50 21.24
CA ASN A 181 0.78 -8.52 22.43
C ASN A 181 1.30 -9.93 22.65
N PRO A 182 2.27 -10.40 21.85
CA PRO A 182 2.80 -11.75 22.00
C PRO A 182 3.54 -11.87 23.32
N PRO A 183 3.51 -13.04 23.96
CA PRO A 183 4.31 -13.28 25.16
C PRO A 183 5.80 -13.08 24.83
N LYS A 184 6.52 -12.40 25.73
CA LYS A 184 7.95 -12.19 25.58
C LYS A 184 8.65 -13.54 25.51
N PRO A 185 9.47 -13.80 24.48
CA PRO A 185 10.22 -15.06 24.43
C PRO A 185 11.19 -15.12 25.61
N GLN A 186 11.24 -16.26 26.26
CA GLN A 186 12.18 -16.47 27.39
C GLN A 186 13.63 -16.53 26.92
N TYR A 187 13.85 -16.88 25.65
CA TYR A 187 15.18 -16.98 25.04
C TYR A 187 15.17 -16.36 23.63
N ILE A 188 16.20 -15.57 23.35
CA ILE A 188 16.51 -15.07 22.01
C ILE A 188 17.73 -15.88 21.55
N ARG A 189 17.60 -16.60 20.48
CA ARG A 189 18.70 -17.34 19.82
C ARG A 189 19.13 -16.63 18.55
#